data_a45492baf4d46c9f879e3df8b7213a27
#
_entry.id   a45492baf4d46c9f879e3df8b7213a27
#
_cell.length_a   1.000
_cell.length_b   1.000
_cell.length_c   1.000
_cell.angle_alpha   90.00
_cell.angle_beta   90.00
_cell.angle_gamma   90.00
#
_symmetry.space_group_name_H-M   'P 1'
#
loop_
_entity.id
_entity.type
_entity.pdbx_description
1 polymer ?
#
loop_
_entity_poly.entity_id
_entity_poly.type
_entity_poly.pdbx_seq_one_letter_code
_entity_poly.pdbx_strand_id
1 'polypeptide(L)'
;MSRERRPTEGAGGPGGAGRSEGTGVSRRSFLTDVFMCSLSAYGGPESHFGVFLNRLVHRRGYLSEGELVELLALCSMLPGPTSTQTIVSVGHRVGGRTLALLTMFVWALPVLFAMSAASFAYEALAHSDMGTEALRFVPPIAVGFILYAAVRIGRKVVSDALTAVLLVLSATVTFFLRAPWVFPVVLVLGGAVALVADREPRMWERGPLRPPWIFLGVFGALALGGLLAAAVTDNLFLQLAESFYRYGYLVFGGGQVVVPVMQSELVGVREYMSNAEFLTGYGLVQGLPGPMFSFAAYAGGMAGRGLGVAGQALAAAIGGVGIFLPGLLLIYFVYPLWEDLKRIRAVRLSLRGVNAVAGGLIAVSAVMLASSVGPAPGHLALIATTAGLLFFTHVPPPLMVAAALAGGVLL
;
A
#
# COMPACT_ATOMS: atom_id res chain seq x y z
N MET A 1 -56.97 -40.72 45.34
CA MET A 1 -57.04 -39.31 45.75
C MET A 1 -55.64 -38.83 45.87
N SER A 2 -55.04 -38.21 44.78
CA SER A 2 -53.74 -37.53 44.82
C SER A 2 -53.79 -36.42 43.80
N ARG A 3 -53.70 -35.19 44.27
CA ARG A 3 -53.81 -33.95 43.48
C ARG A 3 -52.52 -33.71 42.74
N GLU A 4 -52.55 -33.68 41.40
CA GLU A 4 -51.52 -33.11 40.53
C GLU A 4 -51.45 -31.60 40.72
N ARG A 5 -50.26 -31.10 41.00
CA ARG A 5 -49.89 -29.64 40.91
C ARG A 5 -49.31 -29.38 39.58
N ARG A 6 -49.92 -28.55 38.75
CA ARG A 6 -49.32 -27.95 37.51
C ARG A 6 -48.31 -26.91 37.91
N PRO A 7 -47.15 -26.81 37.19
CA PRO A 7 -46.27 -25.68 37.28
C PRO A 7 -46.82 -24.51 36.41
N THR A 8 -46.78 -23.32 36.96
CA THR A 8 -47.15 -22.05 36.33
C THR A 8 -46.08 -21.65 35.29
N GLU A 9 -46.53 -21.41 34.06
CA GLU A 9 -45.73 -20.78 33.00
C GLU A 9 -45.38 -19.33 33.39
N GLY A 10 -44.10 -19.04 33.58
CA GLY A 10 -43.54 -17.71 33.68
C GLY A 10 -43.29 -17.13 32.30
N ALA A 11 -44.04 -16.10 31.92
CA ALA A 11 -43.79 -15.31 30.71
C ALA A 11 -42.44 -14.60 30.79
N GLY A 12 -41.45 -15.11 30.06
CA GLY A 12 -40.19 -14.42 29.79
C GLY A 12 -40.38 -13.44 28.64
N GLY A 13 -40.34 -12.15 28.92
CA GLY A 13 -40.36 -11.10 27.92
C GLY A 13 -39.10 -11.12 27.04
N PRO A 14 -39.14 -10.52 25.83
CA PRO A 14 -38.00 -10.51 24.93
C PRO A 14 -36.85 -9.70 25.51
N GLY A 15 -35.80 -10.40 25.95
CA GLY A 15 -34.58 -9.83 26.47
C GLY A 15 -33.91 -8.97 25.46
N GLY A 16 -33.55 -7.78 25.90
CA GLY A 16 -32.94 -6.72 25.15
C GLY A 16 -31.71 -7.13 24.39
N ALA A 17 -31.57 -6.52 23.23
CA ALA A 17 -30.37 -6.52 22.44
C ALA A 17 -29.15 -6.19 23.33
N GLY A 18 -28.27 -7.16 23.51
CA GLY A 18 -27.04 -6.99 24.26
C GLY A 18 -26.23 -5.86 23.65
N ARG A 19 -26.25 -4.70 24.28
CA ARG A 19 -25.19 -3.74 24.19
C ARG A 19 -23.95 -4.50 24.63
N SER A 20 -23.02 -4.72 23.66
CA SER A 20 -21.67 -5.17 23.98
C SER A 20 -21.09 -4.15 24.95
N GLU A 21 -21.07 -4.49 26.23
CA GLU A 21 -20.28 -3.76 27.22
C GLU A 21 -18.86 -3.65 26.64
N GLY A 22 -18.44 -2.41 26.35
CA GLY A 22 -17.13 -2.11 25.89
C GLY A 22 -16.13 -2.59 26.93
N THR A 23 -15.51 -3.76 26.68
CA THR A 23 -14.27 -4.12 27.36
C THR A 23 -13.34 -2.96 27.12
N GLY A 24 -13.00 -2.20 28.16
CA GLY A 24 -12.24 -0.97 28.09
C GLY A 24 -10.80 -1.24 27.62
N VAL A 25 -10.64 -1.49 26.31
CA VAL A 25 -9.34 -1.67 25.68
C VAL A 25 -8.57 -0.39 25.90
N SER A 26 -7.49 -0.45 26.66
CA SER A 26 -6.61 0.69 26.87
C SER A 26 -6.02 1.12 25.53
N ARG A 27 -6.27 2.37 25.13
CA ARG A 27 -5.70 2.95 23.90
C ARG A 27 -4.18 2.77 23.84
N ARG A 28 -3.50 2.93 24.98
CA ARG A 28 -2.05 2.73 25.10
C ARG A 28 -1.64 1.29 24.80
N SER A 29 -2.35 0.31 25.36
CA SER A 29 -2.07 -1.11 25.10
C SER A 29 -2.23 -1.46 23.62
N PHE A 30 -3.33 -0.99 23.00
CA PHE A 30 -3.57 -1.21 21.57
C PHE A 30 -2.47 -0.58 20.69
N LEU A 31 -2.10 0.68 20.94
CA LEU A 31 -1.04 1.35 20.19
C LEU A 31 0.34 0.69 20.37
N THR A 32 0.62 0.16 21.58
CA THR A 32 1.83 -0.65 21.80
C THR A 32 1.82 -1.91 20.94
N ASP A 33 0.68 -2.60 20.83
CA ASP A 33 0.56 -3.76 19.96
C ASP A 33 0.67 -3.42 18.48
N VAL A 34 0.13 -2.28 18.04
CA VAL A 34 0.33 -1.73 16.69
C VAL A 34 1.82 -1.46 16.42
N PHE A 35 2.51 -0.82 17.35
CA PHE A 35 3.96 -0.58 17.25
C PHE A 35 4.76 -1.88 17.10
N MET A 36 4.41 -2.89 17.88
CA MET A 36 5.06 -4.20 17.76
C MET A 36 4.72 -4.91 16.43
N CYS A 37 3.50 -4.72 15.91
CA CYS A 37 3.17 -5.17 14.55
C CYS A 37 4.06 -4.45 13.52
N SER A 38 4.26 -3.14 13.64
CA SER A 38 5.11 -2.36 12.75
C SER A 38 6.55 -2.89 12.69
N LEU A 39 7.11 -3.29 13.83
CA LEU A 39 8.49 -3.80 13.91
C LEU A 39 8.64 -5.27 13.48
N SER A 40 7.56 -6.02 13.31
CA SER A 40 7.59 -7.45 12.98
C SER A 40 6.98 -7.80 11.62
N ALA A 41 6.37 -6.84 10.94
CA ALA A 41 5.67 -7.06 9.69
C ALA A 41 6.60 -6.82 8.48
N TYR A 42 7.08 -7.89 7.87
CA TYR A 42 7.92 -7.87 6.66
C TYR A 42 7.17 -8.51 5.49
N GLY A 43 7.57 -8.23 4.26
CA GLY A 43 7.17 -8.99 3.08
C GLY A 43 5.80 -8.65 2.48
N GLY A 44 5.22 -7.51 2.85
CA GLY A 44 4.02 -6.97 2.21
C GLY A 44 2.68 -7.43 2.81
N PRO A 45 1.53 -7.11 2.16
CA PRO A 45 0.20 -7.17 2.77
C PRO A 45 -0.19 -8.53 3.34
N GLU A 46 0.18 -9.63 2.70
CA GLU A 46 -0.19 -10.98 3.15
C GLU A 46 0.56 -11.39 4.42
N SER A 47 1.87 -11.07 4.50
CA SER A 47 2.66 -11.31 5.70
C SER A 47 2.20 -10.41 6.86
N HIS A 48 1.83 -9.15 6.56
CA HIS A 48 1.26 -8.23 7.54
C HIS A 48 -0.04 -8.75 8.12
N PHE A 49 -0.91 -9.34 7.26
CA PHE A 49 -2.14 -9.98 7.73
C PHE A 49 -1.87 -11.09 8.75
N GLY A 50 -0.88 -11.94 8.51
CA GLY A 50 -0.46 -12.98 9.45
C GLY A 50 -0.01 -12.41 10.81
N VAL A 51 0.73 -11.30 10.81
CA VAL A 51 1.14 -10.59 12.04
C VAL A 51 -0.09 -10.01 12.76
N PHE A 52 -1.03 -9.39 12.04
CA PHE A 52 -2.26 -8.84 12.63
C PHE A 52 -3.14 -9.95 13.22
N LEU A 53 -3.31 -11.06 12.49
CA LEU A 53 -4.07 -12.22 12.94
C LEU A 53 -3.50 -12.77 14.25
N ASN A 54 -2.20 -13.01 14.30
CA ASN A 54 -1.54 -13.55 15.48
C ASN A 54 -1.64 -12.59 16.67
N ARG A 55 -1.31 -11.30 16.47
CA ARG A 55 -1.19 -10.35 17.59
C ARG A 55 -2.52 -9.75 18.00
N LEU A 56 -3.31 -9.25 17.05
CA LEU A 56 -4.51 -8.48 17.37
C LEU A 56 -5.74 -9.38 17.62
N VAL A 57 -5.79 -10.55 16.94
CA VAL A 57 -6.87 -11.52 17.10
C VAL A 57 -6.49 -12.57 18.15
N HIS A 58 -5.51 -13.44 17.86
CA HIS A 58 -5.27 -14.62 18.69
C HIS A 58 -4.69 -14.28 20.08
N ARG A 59 -3.76 -13.31 20.16
CA ARG A 59 -3.12 -12.98 21.46
C ARG A 59 -3.93 -11.96 22.27
N ARG A 60 -4.59 -11.00 21.61
CA ARG A 60 -5.23 -9.87 22.27
C ARG A 60 -6.75 -9.87 22.20
N GLY A 61 -7.35 -10.55 21.23
CA GLY A 61 -8.80 -10.61 21.08
C GLY A 61 -9.47 -9.25 20.84
N TYR A 62 -8.77 -8.30 20.20
CA TYR A 62 -9.34 -6.99 19.88
C TYR A 62 -10.50 -7.09 18.88
N LEU A 63 -10.48 -8.12 18.04
CA LEU A 63 -11.50 -8.45 17.06
C LEU A 63 -11.44 -9.95 16.75
N SER A 64 -12.48 -10.48 16.14
CA SER A 64 -12.50 -11.86 15.65
C SER A 64 -11.71 -11.99 14.33
N GLU A 65 -11.35 -13.23 13.97
CA GLU A 65 -10.70 -13.51 12.68
C GLU A 65 -11.60 -13.11 11.50
N GLY A 66 -12.91 -13.41 11.58
CA GLY A 66 -13.88 -13.02 10.56
C GLY A 66 -13.93 -11.50 10.35
N GLU A 67 -13.93 -10.71 11.42
CA GLU A 67 -13.88 -9.25 11.33
C GLU A 67 -12.58 -8.76 10.68
N LEU A 68 -11.43 -9.36 11.01
CA LEU A 68 -10.15 -8.98 10.38
C LEU A 68 -10.14 -9.29 8.87
N VAL A 69 -10.65 -10.46 8.46
CA VAL A 69 -10.82 -10.84 7.05
C VAL A 69 -11.74 -9.87 6.32
N GLU A 70 -12.84 -9.47 6.97
CA GLU A 70 -13.78 -8.51 6.40
C GLU A 70 -13.16 -7.12 6.21
N LEU A 71 -12.38 -6.64 7.17
CA LEU A 71 -11.63 -5.38 7.06
C LEU A 71 -10.56 -5.45 5.95
N LEU A 72 -9.87 -6.58 5.80
CA LEU A 72 -8.95 -6.78 4.69
C LEU A 72 -9.68 -6.75 3.34
N ALA A 73 -10.85 -7.36 3.24
CA ALA A 73 -11.66 -7.34 2.03
C ALA A 73 -12.09 -5.91 1.67
N LEU A 74 -12.57 -5.14 2.64
CA LEU A 74 -12.85 -3.71 2.48
C LEU A 74 -11.65 -2.96 1.91
N CYS A 75 -10.50 -3.06 2.58
CA CYS A 75 -9.29 -2.32 2.21
C CYS A 75 -8.71 -2.76 0.85
N SER A 76 -8.95 -4.02 0.44
CA SER A 76 -8.57 -4.52 -0.88
C SER A 76 -9.40 -3.94 -2.02
N MET A 77 -10.56 -3.36 -1.72
CA MET A 77 -11.42 -2.66 -2.67
C MET A 77 -11.11 -1.16 -2.77
N LEU A 78 -10.35 -0.62 -1.83
CA LEU A 78 -10.02 0.81 -1.81
C LEU A 78 -8.67 1.06 -2.49
N PRO A 79 -8.51 2.22 -3.14
CA PRO A 79 -7.19 2.66 -3.53
C PRO A 79 -6.36 2.98 -2.29
N GLY A 80 -5.08 2.63 -2.35
CA GLY A 80 -4.14 2.91 -1.27
C GLY A 80 -3.45 1.67 -0.70
N PRO A 81 -2.66 1.85 0.37
CA PRO A 81 -1.87 0.80 1.00
C PRO A 81 -2.73 -0.15 1.83
N THR A 82 -3.21 -1.25 1.22
CA THR A 82 -4.18 -2.21 1.80
C THR A 82 -3.84 -2.62 3.23
N SER A 83 -2.59 -2.99 3.54
CA SER A 83 -2.22 -3.43 4.90
C SER A 83 -2.28 -2.29 5.92
N THR A 84 -1.87 -1.07 5.52
CA THR A 84 -2.00 0.12 6.37
C THR A 84 -3.46 0.47 6.59
N GLN A 85 -4.27 0.45 5.52
CA GLN A 85 -5.72 0.68 5.64
C GLN A 85 -6.38 -0.37 6.53
N THR A 86 -5.96 -1.65 6.47
CA THR A 86 -6.48 -2.72 7.33
C THR A 86 -6.21 -2.44 8.81
N ILE A 87 -4.97 -2.15 9.20
CA ILE A 87 -4.66 -1.90 10.61
C ILE A 87 -5.30 -0.59 11.12
N VAL A 88 -5.40 0.43 10.26
CA VAL A 88 -6.12 1.69 10.54
C VAL A 88 -7.62 1.41 10.75
N SER A 89 -8.22 0.53 9.95
CA SER A 89 -9.61 0.09 10.10
C SER A 89 -9.83 -0.68 11.41
N VAL A 90 -8.86 -1.50 11.84
CA VAL A 90 -8.87 -2.12 13.17
C VAL A 90 -8.86 -1.04 14.27
N GLY A 91 -7.98 -0.04 14.15
CA GLY A 91 -7.96 1.11 15.06
C GLY A 91 -9.30 1.87 15.11
N HIS A 92 -9.94 2.04 13.95
CA HIS A 92 -11.26 2.64 13.84
C HIS A 92 -12.33 1.79 14.55
N ARG A 93 -12.29 0.47 14.38
CA ARG A 93 -13.21 -0.49 15.01
C ARG A 93 -13.07 -0.49 16.52
N VAL A 94 -11.84 -0.43 17.04
CA VAL A 94 -11.53 -0.53 18.48
C VAL A 94 -11.80 0.79 19.23
N GLY A 95 -11.54 1.95 18.62
CA GLY A 95 -11.61 3.23 19.35
C GLY A 95 -11.95 4.45 18.48
N GLY A 96 -12.58 4.22 17.32
CA GLY A 96 -13.09 5.27 16.44
C GLY A 96 -11.99 6.04 15.69
N ARG A 97 -12.37 7.18 15.11
CA ARG A 97 -11.53 7.97 14.20
C ARG A 97 -10.19 8.42 14.79
N THR A 98 -10.20 8.85 16.05
CA THR A 98 -8.97 9.30 16.73
C THR A 98 -7.96 8.16 16.88
N LEU A 99 -8.44 6.98 17.30
CA LEU A 99 -7.55 5.82 17.43
C LEU A 99 -7.07 5.33 16.07
N ALA A 100 -7.87 5.41 15.02
CA ALA A 100 -7.47 5.12 13.64
C ALA A 100 -6.32 6.02 13.18
N LEU A 101 -6.41 7.33 13.42
CA LEU A 101 -5.35 8.30 13.12
C LEU A 101 -4.05 7.95 13.86
N LEU A 102 -4.15 7.72 15.17
CA LEU A 102 -2.98 7.33 15.98
C LEU A 102 -2.40 6.00 15.52
N THR A 103 -3.24 5.05 15.12
CA THR A 103 -2.81 3.76 14.56
C THR A 103 -1.99 3.96 13.30
N MET A 104 -2.41 4.84 12.40
CA MET A 104 -1.65 5.14 11.17
C MET A 104 -0.25 5.67 11.51
N PHE A 105 -0.17 6.65 12.43
CA PHE A 105 1.12 7.21 12.82
C PHE A 105 2.03 6.17 13.47
N VAL A 106 1.53 5.43 14.46
CA VAL A 106 2.32 4.42 15.19
C VAL A 106 2.77 3.29 14.26
N TRP A 107 1.93 2.90 13.30
CA TRP A 107 2.25 1.87 12.29
C TRP A 107 3.32 2.33 11.30
N ALA A 108 3.22 3.56 10.79
CA ALA A 108 4.09 4.04 9.72
C ALA A 108 5.37 4.72 10.22
N LEU A 109 5.32 5.38 11.38
CA LEU A 109 6.40 6.25 11.87
C LEU A 109 7.78 5.59 11.96
N PRO A 110 7.95 4.34 12.47
CA PRO A 110 9.28 3.74 12.58
C PRO A 110 9.98 3.61 11.23
N VAL A 111 9.28 3.10 10.22
CA VAL A 111 9.86 2.90 8.89
C VAL A 111 9.92 4.20 8.08
N LEU A 112 9.02 5.16 8.30
CA LEU A 112 9.13 6.50 7.73
C LEU A 112 10.41 7.19 8.20
N PHE A 113 10.70 7.10 9.50
CA PHE A 113 11.94 7.64 10.06
C PHE A 113 13.16 6.93 9.48
N ALA A 114 13.16 5.58 9.42
CA ALA A 114 14.26 4.81 8.84
C ALA A 114 14.49 5.16 7.37
N MET A 115 13.44 5.31 6.56
CA MET A 115 13.54 5.66 5.15
C MET A 115 13.92 7.13 4.92
N SER A 116 13.48 8.03 5.80
CA SER A 116 13.97 9.41 5.81
C SER A 116 15.48 9.43 6.10
N ALA A 117 15.92 8.75 7.15
CA ALA A 117 17.34 8.63 7.49
C ALA A 117 18.15 7.97 6.35
N ALA A 118 17.59 6.99 5.66
CA ALA A 118 18.21 6.35 4.50
C ALA A 118 18.47 7.33 3.35
N SER A 119 17.64 8.38 3.15
CA SER A 119 17.89 9.41 2.15
C SER A 119 19.13 10.25 2.46
N PHE A 120 19.37 10.56 3.72
CA PHE A 120 20.59 11.25 4.17
C PHE A 120 21.81 10.32 4.10
N ALA A 121 21.63 9.07 4.56
CA ALA A 121 22.71 8.08 4.52
C ALA A 121 23.13 7.78 3.09
N TYR A 122 22.23 7.70 2.14
CA TYR A 122 22.54 7.50 0.73
C TYR A 122 23.46 8.60 0.19
N GLU A 123 23.13 9.85 0.47
CA GLU A 123 23.92 10.98 0.03
C GLU A 123 25.35 10.94 0.61
N ALA A 124 25.47 10.64 1.91
CA ALA A 124 26.77 10.51 2.56
C ALA A 124 27.58 9.31 2.03
N LEU A 125 26.92 8.18 1.76
CA LEU A 125 27.56 6.96 1.24
C LEU A 125 27.96 7.11 -0.24
N ALA A 126 27.15 7.79 -1.05
CA ALA A 126 27.42 7.98 -2.47
C ALA A 126 28.71 8.78 -2.76
N HIS A 127 29.22 9.52 -1.77
CA HIS A 127 30.49 10.26 -1.85
C HIS A 127 31.69 9.47 -1.31
N SER A 128 31.53 8.21 -0.92
CA SER A 128 32.60 7.33 -0.44
C SER A 128 32.70 6.06 -1.30
N ASP A 129 33.91 5.63 -1.59
CA ASP A 129 34.15 4.41 -2.38
C ASP A 129 33.51 3.18 -1.72
N MET A 130 33.70 3.04 -0.41
CA MET A 130 33.09 1.94 0.37
C MET A 130 31.56 1.99 0.36
N GLY A 131 30.95 3.18 0.34
CA GLY A 131 29.50 3.33 0.29
C GLY A 131 28.92 2.98 -1.06
N THR A 132 29.55 3.36 -2.15
CA THR A 132 29.15 3.00 -3.51
C THR A 132 29.25 1.50 -3.73
N GLU A 133 30.30 0.85 -3.25
CA GLU A 133 30.44 -0.60 -3.31
C GLU A 133 29.38 -1.30 -2.45
N ALA A 134 29.13 -0.85 -1.22
CA ALA A 134 28.09 -1.42 -0.36
C ALA A 134 26.71 -1.41 -1.01
N LEU A 135 26.35 -0.38 -1.75
CA LEU A 135 25.07 -0.22 -2.42
C LEU A 135 24.96 -0.93 -3.78
N ARG A 136 26.09 -1.38 -4.35
CA ARG A 136 26.21 -1.90 -5.71
C ARG A 136 25.21 -3.00 -6.07
N PHE A 137 24.93 -3.92 -5.14
CA PHE A 137 24.04 -5.06 -5.39
C PHE A 137 22.58 -4.81 -5.01
N VAL A 138 22.27 -3.68 -4.36
CA VAL A 138 20.88 -3.37 -3.95
C VAL A 138 19.94 -3.14 -5.17
N PRO A 139 20.31 -2.38 -6.21
CA PRO A 139 19.46 -2.21 -7.40
C PRO A 139 19.09 -3.53 -8.11
N PRO A 140 20.01 -4.47 -8.39
CA PRO A 140 19.65 -5.75 -9.00
C PRO A 140 18.69 -6.57 -8.16
N ILE A 141 18.88 -6.68 -6.84
CA ILE A 141 17.94 -7.42 -5.99
C ILE A 141 16.58 -6.73 -5.90
N ALA A 142 16.55 -5.39 -5.94
CA ALA A 142 15.31 -4.62 -6.00
C ALA A 142 14.48 -4.96 -7.25
N VAL A 143 15.11 -5.12 -8.40
CA VAL A 143 14.46 -5.60 -9.63
C VAL A 143 13.94 -7.03 -9.43
N GLY A 144 14.69 -7.91 -8.75
CA GLY A 144 14.24 -9.25 -8.39
C GLY A 144 12.96 -9.25 -7.54
N PHE A 145 12.85 -8.34 -6.56
CA PHE A 145 11.62 -8.14 -5.79
C PHE A 145 10.44 -7.69 -6.66
N ILE A 146 10.66 -6.76 -7.59
CA ILE A 146 9.62 -6.26 -8.49
C ILE A 146 9.18 -7.36 -9.45
N LEU A 147 10.09 -8.15 -10.00
CA LEU A 147 9.80 -9.28 -10.88
C LEU A 147 8.95 -10.34 -10.16
N TYR A 148 9.34 -10.71 -8.94
CA TYR A 148 8.55 -11.60 -8.09
C TYR A 148 7.14 -11.05 -7.87
N ALA A 149 7.00 -9.77 -7.52
CA ALA A 149 5.72 -9.11 -7.32
C ALA A 149 4.86 -9.11 -8.60
N ALA A 150 5.47 -8.83 -9.76
CA ALA A 150 4.79 -8.84 -11.06
C ALA A 150 4.17 -10.19 -11.38
N VAL A 151 4.93 -11.26 -11.22
CA VAL A 151 4.44 -12.64 -11.47
C VAL A 151 3.36 -13.03 -10.47
N ARG A 152 3.57 -12.75 -9.18
CA ARG A 152 2.63 -13.09 -8.11
C ARG A 152 1.31 -12.37 -8.27
N ILE A 153 1.35 -11.06 -8.53
CA ILE A 153 0.15 -10.24 -8.73
C ILE A 153 -0.52 -10.62 -10.05
N GLY A 154 0.24 -10.81 -11.13
CA GLY A 154 -0.30 -11.27 -12.42
C GLY A 154 -1.10 -12.55 -12.28
N ARG A 155 -0.56 -13.57 -11.59
CA ARG A 155 -1.27 -14.83 -11.32
C ARG A 155 -2.55 -14.64 -10.48
N LYS A 156 -2.58 -13.68 -9.59
CA LYS A 156 -3.74 -13.39 -8.72
C LYS A 156 -4.87 -12.65 -9.45
N VAL A 157 -4.52 -11.73 -10.36
CA VAL A 157 -5.49 -10.85 -11.01
C VAL A 157 -6.05 -11.43 -12.33
N VAL A 158 -5.34 -12.34 -12.96
CA VAL A 158 -5.80 -13.04 -14.18
C VAL A 158 -6.71 -14.19 -13.77
N SER A 159 -8.01 -13.99 -13.94
CA SER A 159 -9.04 -14.99 -13.64
C SER A 159 -9.75 -15.52 -14.90
N ASP A 160 -9.66 -14.79 -16.03
CA ASP A 160 -10.28 -15.12 -17.30
C ASP A 160 -9.62 -14.36 -18.47
N ALA A 161 -10.14 -14.56 -19.69
CA ALA A 161 -9.61 -13.93 -20.90
C ALA A 161 -9.69 -12.40 -20.86
N LEU A 162 -10.75 -11.82 -20.29
CA LEU A 162 -10.88 -10.36 -20.18
C LEU A 162 -9.78 -9.77 -19.31
N THR A 163 -9.55 -10.31 -18.12
CA THR A 163 -8.51 -9.83 -17.21
C THR A 163 -7.11 -10.04 -17.77
N ALA A 164 -6.88 -11.14 -18.50
CA ALA A 164 -5.62 -11.36 -19.21
C ALA A 164 -5.38 -10.30 -20.31
N VAL A 165 -6.40 -10.01 -21.13
CA VAL A 165 -6.33 -8.96 -22.16
C VAL A 165 -6.08 -7.58 -21.54
N LEU A 166 -6.80 -7.22 -20.47
CA LEU A 166 -6.60 -5.95 -19.78
C LEU A 166 -5.19 -5.82 -19.23
N LEU A 167 -4.63 -6.88 -18.65
CA LEU A 167 -3.25 -6.90 -18.16
C LEU A 167 -2.25 -6.66 -19.30
N VAL A 168 -2.38 -7.41 -20.41
CA VAL A 168 -1.45 -7.30 -21.55
C VAL A 168 -1.57 -5.94 -22.23
N LEU A 169 -2.79 -5.44 -22.45
CA LEU A 169 -3.01 -4.15 -23.10
C LEU A 169 -2.47 -3.00 -22.24
N SER A 170 -2.71 -3.02 -20.92
CA SER A 170 -2.18 -1.98 -20.03
C SER A 170 -0.65 -1.99 -19.99
N ALA A 171 -0.03 -3.17 -19.94
CA ALA A 171 1.42 -3.31 -20.00
C ALA A 171 1.96 -2.75 -21.32
N THR A 172 1.34 -3.10 -22.45
CA THR A 172 1.75 -2.64 -23.78
C THR A 172 1.60 -1.13 -23.93
N VAL A 173 0.43 -0.57 -23.59
CA VAL A 173 0.19 0.87 -23.68
C VAL A 173 1.18 1.65 -22.83
N THR A 174 1.43 1.21 -21.60
CA THR A 174 2.36 1.89 -20.69
C THR A 174 3.82 1.74 -21.13
N PHE A 175 4.19 0.62 -21.78
CA PHE A 175 5.53 0.44 -22.33
C PHE A 175 5.86 1.47 -23.41
N PHE A 176 4.90 1.79 -24.28
CA PHE A 176 5.08 2.75 -25.38
C PHE A 176 4.79 4.19 -24.96
N LEU A 177 3.77 4.42 -24.12
CA LEU A 177 3.36 5.75 -23.67
C LEU A 177 3.83 6.00 -22.23
N ARG A 178 5.11 6.27 -22.05
CA ARG A 178 5.81 6.41 -20.76
C ARG A 178 5.44 7.69 -19.99
N ALA A 179 4.21 8.17 -20.06
CA ALA A 179 3.78 9.41 -19.42
C ALA A 179 2.98 9.14 -18.14
N PRO A 180 3.18 9.90 -17.05
CA PRO A 180 2.52 9.67 -15.76
C PRO A 180 0.99 9.69 -15.84
N TRP A 181 0.39 10.46 -16.74
CA TRP A 181 -1.07 10.53 -16.93
C TRP A 181 -1.67 9.25 -17.53
N VAL A 182 -0.86 8.39 -18.18
CA VAL A 182 -1.32 7.10 -18.73
C VAL A 182 -1.82 6.17 -17.63
N PHE A 183 -1.14 6.16 -16.47
CA PHE A 183 -1.48 5.26 -15.37
C PHE A 183 -2.93 5.43 -14.88
N PRO A 184 -3.40 6.63 -14.47
CA PRO A 184 -4.79 6.81 -14.06
C PRO A 184 -5.78 6.51 -15.18
N VAL A 185 -5.47 6.86 -16.43
CA VAL A 185 -6.35 6.64 -17.56
C VAL A 185 -6.58 5.14 -17.81
N VAL A 186 -5.52 4.33 -17.88
CA VAL A 186 -5.67 2.88 -18.09
C VAL A 186 -6.38 2.19 -16.93
N LEU A 187 -6.18 2.65 -15.68
CA LEU A 187 -6.90 2.14 -14.52
C LEU A 187 -8.42 2.40 -14.63
N VAL A 188 -8.81 3.62 -14.96
CA VAL A 188 -10.22 4.00 -15.15
C VAL A 188 -10.83 3.21 -16.31
N LEU A 189 -10.15 3.13 -17.45
CA LEU A 189 -10.62 2.37 -18.61
C LEU A 189 -10.76 0.89 -18.30
N GLY A 190 -9.82 0.28 -17.57
CA GLY A 190 -9.91 -1.12 -17.15
C GLY A 190 -11.13 -1.39 -16.28
N GLY A 191 -11.41 -0.51 -15.33
CA GLY A 191 -12.62 -0.57 -14.51
C GLY A 191 -13.90 -0.43 -15.32
N ALA A 192 -13.94 0.53 -16.27
CA ALA A 192 -15.08 0.76 -17.13
C ALA A 192 -15.33 -0.42 -18.08
N VAL A 193 -14.29 -0.97 -18.70
CA VAL A 193 -14.39 -2.14 -19.59
C VAL A 193 -14.94 -3.35 -18.83
N ALA A 194 -14.46 -3.60 -17.60
CA ALA A 194 -14.97 -4.70 -16.79
C ALA A 194 -16.45 -4.55 -16.42
N LEU A 195 -16.93 -3.32 -16.21
CA LEU A 195 -18.35 -3.03 -15.97
C LEU A 195 -19.22 -3.27 -17.22
N VAL A 196 -18.73 -2.85 -18.39
CA VAL A 196 -19.49 -2.98 -19.66
C VAL A 196 -19.50 -4.44 -20.16
N ALA A 197 -18.44 -5.19 -19.89
CA ALA A 197 -18.34 -6.60 -20.32
C ALA A 197 -19.31 -7.52 -19.58
N ASP A 198 -19.74 -7.16 -18.37
CA ASP A 198 -20.75 -7.92 -17.61
C ASP A 198 -22.15 -7.38 -17.93
N ARG A 199 -22.98 -8.20 -18.57
CA ARG A 199 -24.32 -7.83 -19.08
C ARG A 199 -25.47 -8.12 -18.10
N GLU A 200 -25.19 -8.44 -16.84
CA GLU A 200 -26.26 -8.76 -15.88
C GLU A 200 -27.05 -7.53 -15.39
N PRO A 201 -28.39 -7.59 -15.33
CA PRO A 201 -29.26 -6.43 -15.11
C PRO A 201 -29.30 -5.89 -13.66
N ARG A 202 -28.75 -6.60 -12.65
CA ARG A 202 -28.76 -6.20 -11.24
C ARG A 202 -27.40 -5.69 -10.74
N MET A 203 -26.87 -4.66 -11.37
CA MET A 203 -25.59 -4.08 -10.95
C MET A 203 -25.67 -3.15 -9.74
N TRP A 204 -26.83 -2.58 -9.45
CA TRP A 204 -27.05 -1.55 -8.44
C TRP A 204 -28.18 -1.92 -7.48
N GLU A 205 -27.87 -2.49 -6.34
CA GLU A 205 -28.84 -2.57 -5.22
C GLU A 205 -28.69 -1.31 -4.36
N ARG A 206 -29.77 -0.52 -4.29
CA ARG A 206 -29.77 0.74 -3.54
C ARG A 206 -30.15 0.48 -2.08
N GLY A 207 -29.19 0.66 -1.17
CA GLY A 207 -29.47 0.85 0.26
C GLY A 207 -29.57 2.34 0.63
N PRO A 208 -30.12 2.70 1.80
CA PRO A 208 -30.18 4.09 2.27
C PRO A 208 -28.79 4.54 2.76
N LEU A 209 -27.88 4.84 1.84
CA LEU A 209 -26.54 5.32 2.14
C LEU A 209 -26.60 6.70 2.83
N ARG A 210 -25.90 6.85 3.95
CA ARG A 210 -25.64 8.13 4.62
C ARG A 210 -24.13 8.42 4.64
N PRO A 211 -23.56 8.82 3.52
CA PRO A 211 -22.11 8.99 3.42
C PRO A 211 -21.63 10.17 4.26
N PRO A 212 -20.50 10.06 4.95
CA PRO A 212 -19.85 11.17 5.62
C PRO A 212 -19.08 12.05 4.60
N TRP A 213 -19.81 12.81 3.80
CA TRP A 213 -19.32 13.59 2.65
C TRP A 213 -18.14 14.50 2.95
N ILE A 214 -17.97 14.90 4.23
CA ILE A 214 -16.87 15.76 4.64
C ILE A 214 -15.50 15.16 4.29
N PHE A 215 -15.33 13.84 4.48
CA PHE A 215 -14.05 13.18 4.19
C PHE A 215 -13.77 13.06 2.70
N LEU A 216 -14.80 12.80 1.89
CA LEU A 216 -14.68 12.82 0.44
C LEU A 216 -14.46 14.25 -0.07
N GLY A 217 -15.11 15.24 0.52
CA GLY A 217 -14.90 16.66 0.22
C GLY A 217 -13.46 17.10 0.52
N VAL A 218 -12.92 16.73 1.69
CA VAL A 218 -11.52 17.02 2.05
C VAL A 218 -10.56 16.28 1.12
N PHE A 219 -10.83 15.00 0.82
CA PHE A 219 -10.04 14.22 -0.14
C PHE A 219 -9.98 14.91 -1.50
N GLY A 220 -11.13 15.30 -2.06
CA GLY A 220 -11.21 15.97 -3.35
C GLY A 220 -10.59 17.38 -3.34
N ALA A 221 -10.79 18.13 -2.26
CA ALA A 221 -10.19 19.46 -2.10
C ALA A 221 -8.65 19.40 -2.05
N LEU A 222 -8.08 18.41 -1.35
CA LEU A 222 -6.63 18.20 -1.33
C LEU A 222 -6.10 17.73 -2.68
N ALA A 223 -6.83 16.83 -3.37
CA ALA A 223 -6.43 16.37 -4.70
C ALA A 223 -6.47 17.50 -5.73
N LEU A 224 -7.59 18.21 -5.85
CA LEU A 224 -7.75 19.30 -6.83
C LEU A 224 -6.93 20.53 -6.43
N GLY A 225 -6.94 20.91 -5.16
CA GLY A 225 -6.17 22.05 -4.65
C GLY A 225 -4.66 21.83 -4.80
N GLY A 226 -4.18 20.61 -4.51
CA GLY A 226 -2.79 20.21 -4.74
C GLY A 226 -2.41 20.28 -6.21
N LEU A 227 -3.24 19.72 -7.09
CA LEU A 227 -3.03 19.76 -8.54
C LEU A 227 -2.96 21.21 -9.08
N LEU A 228 -3.90 22.07 -8.68
CA LEU A 228 -3.93 23.47 -9.08
C LEU A 228 -2.72 24.24 -8.52
N ALA A 229 -2.37 24.03 -7.24
CA ALA A 229 -1.21 24.66 -6.64
C ALA A 229 0.08 24.24 -7.34
N ALA A 230 0.27 22.96 -7.62
CA ALA A 230 1.44 22.45 -8.32
C ALA A 230 1.53 22.94 -9.80
N ALA A 231 0.38 23.22 -10.43
CA ALA A 231 0.33 23.72 -11.80
C ALA A 231 0.71 25.21 -11.92
N VAL A 232 0.51 26.01 -10.86
CA VAL A 232 0.74 27.47 -10.90
C VAL A 232 1.99 27.92 -10.16
N THR A 233 2.71 27.00 -9.48
CA THR A 233 3.91 27.33 -8.72
C THR A 233 5.04 26.34 -8.99
N ASP A 234 6.29 26.85 -9.01
CA ASP A 234 7.49 26.02 -9.08
C ASP A 234 8.00 25.60 -7.68
N ASN A 235 7.13 25.68 -6.66
CA ASN A 235 7.52 25.31 -5.31
C ASN A 235 7.62 23.80 -5.17
N LEU A 236 8.83 23.28 -4.94
CA LEU A 236 9.12 21.86 -4.80
C LEU A 236 8.22 21.17 -3.75
N PHE A 237 7.99 21.79 -2.60
CA PHE A 237 7.21 21.16 -1.53
C PHE A 237 5.74 20.98 -1.90
N LEU A 238 5.15 21.95 -2.64
CA LEU A 238 3.78 21.82 -3.15
C LEU A 238 3.69 20.75 -4.24
N GLN A 239 4.67 20.69 -5.13
CA GLN A 239 4.76 19.66 -6.17
C GLN A 239 4.91 18.26 -5.54
N LEU A 240 5.77 18.11 -4.51
CA LEU A 240 5.92 16.85 -3.79
C LEU A 240 4.64 16.47 -3.04
N ALA A 241 3.99 17.43 -2.38
CA ALA A 241 2.73 17.18 -1.65
C ALA A 241 1.64 16.66 -2.58
N GLU A 242 1.47 17.28 -3.76
CA GLU A 242 0.56 16.81 -4.80
C GLU A 242 0.93 15.42 -5.29
N SER A 243 2.17 15.22 -5.72
CA SER A 243 2.63 13.96 -6.31
C SER A 243 2.47 12.79 -5.36
N PHE A 244 2.92 12.92 -4.09
CA PHE A 244 2.80 11.83 -3.12
C PHE A 244 1.36 11.60 -2.68
N TYR A 245 0.54 12.64 -2.56
CA TYR A 245 -0.89 12.50 -2.33
C TYR A 245 -1.56 11.72 -3.48
N ARG A 246 -1.25 12.08 -4.72
CA ARG A 246 -1.75 11.42 -5.93
C ARG A 246 -1.29 9.97 -6.02
N TYR A 247 -0.02 9.67 -5.74
CA TYR A 247 0.45 8.28 -5.67
C TYR A 247 -0.35 7.47 -4.64
N GLY A 248 -0.69 8.06 -3.50
CA GLY A 248 -1.43 7.39 -2.44
C GLY A 248 -2.84 6.95 -2.85
N TYR A 249 -3.51 7.62 -3.77
CA TYR A 249 -4.85 7.23 -4.26
C TYR A 249 -4.87 6.56 -5.64
N LEU A 250 -3.75 6.55 -6.36
CA LEU A 250 -3.69 5.84 -7.66
C LEU A 250 -3.32 4.35 -7.52
N VAL A 251 -3.03 3.90 -6.31
CA VAL A 251 -2.61 2.52 -6.07
C VAL A 251 -3.80 1.60 -5.85
N PHE A 252 -3.93 0.59 -6.70
CA PHE A 252 -4.89 -0.49 -6.56
C PHE A 252 -4.15 -1.84 -6.62
N GLY A 253 -4.68 -2.87 -5.95
CA GLY A 253 -4.18 -4.24 -6.08
C GLY A 253 -2.87 -4.56 -5.35
N GLY A 254 -2.32 -3.63 -4.59
CA GLY A 254 -1.09 -3.86 -3.79
C GLY A 254 -0.05 -2.75 -3.91
N GLY A 255 0.84 -2.67 -2.93
CA GLY A 255 1.82 -1.58 -2.79
C GLY A 255 2.79 -1.44 -3.96
N GLN A 256 3.10 -2.53 -4.66
CA GLN A 256 4.05 -2.52 -5.78
C GLN A 256 3.54 -1.75 -7.01
N VAL A 257 2.22 -1.55 -7.14
CA VAL A 257 1.63 -0.80 -8.26
C VAL A 257 2.06 0.68 -8.28
N VAL A 258 2.44 1.23 -7.14
CA VAL A 258 2.93 2.62 -7.05
C VAL A 258 4.32 2.79 -7.70
N VAL A 259 5.12 1.73 -7.72
CA VAL A 259 6.52 1.76 -8.20
C VAL A 259 6.64 2.32 -9.61
N PRO A 260 5.88 1.82 -10.61
CA PRO A 260 5.95 2.37 -11.97
C PRO A 260 5.56 3.83 -12.07
N VAL A 261 4.54 4.24 -11.33
CA VAL A 261 4.07 5.63 -11.34
C VAL A 261 5.12 6.56 -10.76
N MET A 262 5.67 6.20 -9.60
CA MET A 262 6.73 6.97 -8.95
C MET A 262 8.01 7.00 -9.79
N GLN A 263 8.42 5.87 -10.36
CA GLN A 263 9.62 5.80 -11.19
C GLN A 263 9.48 6.65 -12.45
N SER A 264 8.36 6.53 -13.17
CA SER A 264 8.12 7.33 -14.38
C SER A 264 8.16 8.83 -14.11
N GLU A 265 7.66 9.29 -12.97
CA GLU A 265 7.61 10.70 -12.64
C GLU A 265 8.87 11.21 -11.95
N LEU A 266 9.33 10.55 -10.88
CA LEU A 266 10.46 11.04 -10.07
C LEU A 266 11.79 10.89 -10.77
N VAL A 267 11.93 9.85 -11.63
CA VAL A 267 13.13 9.59 -12.40
C VAL A 267 12.99 10.09 -13.84
N GLY A 268 11.90 9.75 -14.53
CA GLY A 268 11.76 9.99 -15.96
C GLY A 268 11.34 11.41 -16.34
N VAL A 269 10.53 12.10 -15.53
CA VAL A 269 9.96 13.42 -15.86
C VAL A 269 10.56 14.53 -15.01
N ARG A 270 10.67 14.32 -13.70
CA ARG A 270 11.16 15.32 -12.75
C ARG A 270 12.67 15.26 -12.52
N GLU A 271 13.29 14.12 -12.84
CA GLU A 271 14.73 13.89 -12.68
C GLU A 271 15.23 14.17 -11.25
N TYR A 272 14.38 13.96 -10.24
CA TYR A 272 14.75 14.17 -8.84
C TYR A 272 15.78 13.16 -8.35
N MET A 273 15.84 12.00 -9.01
CA MET A 273 16.78 10.92 -8.71
C MET A 273 17.03 10.06 -9.94
N SER A 274 18.16 9.35 -9.95
CA SER A 274 18.50 8.34 -10.96
C SER A 274 17.73 7.02 -10.74
N ASN A 275 17.71 6.13 -11.74
CA ASN A 275 17.18 4.78 -11.58
C ASN A 275 17.90 3.98 -10.49
N ALA A 276 19.22 4.14 -10.34
CA ALA A 276 19.99 3.46 -9.31
C ALA A 276 19.58 3.92 -7.91
N GLU A 277 19.44 5.22 -7.71
CA GLU A 277 18.95 5.81 -6.45
C GLU A 277 17.54 5.32 -6.11
N PHE A 278 16.65 5.33 -7.09
CA PHE A 278 15.27 4.84 -6.93
C PHE A 278 15.23 3.36 -6.51
N LEU A 279 15.97 2.51 -7.24
CA LEU A 279 16.05 1.08 -6.97
C LEU A 279 16.72 0.77 -5.62
N THR A 280 17.73 1.55 -5.24
CA THR A 280 18.37 1.43 -3.93
C THR A 280 17.36 1.68 -2.81
N GLY A 281 16.65 2.81 -2.84
CA GLY A 281 15.63 3.10 -1.83
C GLY A 281 14.51 2.08 -1.80
N TYR A 282 14.07 1.61 -2.99
CA TYR A 282 13.07 0.56 -3.08
C TYR A 282 13.57 -0.79 -2.52
N GLY A 283 14.82 -1.15 -2.79
CA GLY A 283 15.44 -2.34 -2.22
C GLY A 283 15.56 -2.24 -0.70
N LEU A 284 16.01 -1.09 -0.17
CA LEU A 284 16.14 -0.87 1.27
C LEU A 284 14.80 -1.00 2.00
N VAL A 285 13.70 -0.44 1.47
CA VAL A 285 12.40 -0.56 2.14
C VAL A 285 11.89 -2.00 2.19
N GLN A 286 12.26 -2.86 1.26
CA GLN A 286 11.93 -4.30 1.31
C GLN A 286 12.64 -5.04 2.46
N GLY A 287 13.78 -4.52 2.89
CA GLY A 287 14.53 -5.02 4.03
C GLY A 287 14.04 -4.50 5.38
N LEU A 288 13.15 -3.53 5.41
CA LEU A 288 12.64 -2.92 6.63
C LEU A 288 11.26 -3.47 7.02
N PRO A 289 10.95 -3.56 8.33
CA PRO A 289 9.60 -3.90 8.77
C PRO A 289 8.65 -2.72 8.60
N GLY A 290 7.38 -2.99 8.33
CA GLY A 290 6.34 -1.98 8.22
C GLY A 290 5.87 -1.71 6.78
N PRO A 291 5.11 -0.64 6.55
CA PRO A 291 4.50 -0.39 5.23
C PRO A 291 5.54 0.04 4.19
N MET A 292 5.63 -0.71 3.08
CA MET A 292 6.56 -0.40 1.99
C MET A 292 6.32 0.98 1.33
N PHE A 293 5.14 1.56 1.48
CA PHE A 293 4.85 2.94 1.05
C PHE A 293 5.71 3.99 1.74
N SER A 294 6.36 3.63 2.84
CA SER A 294 7.35 4.49 3.51
C SER A 294 8.57 4.79 2.64
N PHE A 295 8.76 4.09 1.52
CA PHE A 295 9.66 4.48 0.45
C PHE A 295 9.44 5.94 0.01
N ALA A 296 8.22 6.46 0.10
CA ALA A 296 7.91 7.86 -0.21
C ALA A 296 8.68 8.88 0.64
N ALA A 297 9.03 8.53 1.88
CA ALA A 297 9.88 9.39 2.72
C ALA A 297 11.32 9.47 2.18
N TYR A 298 11.88 8.33 1.74
CA TYR A 298 13.17 8.32 1.06
C TYR A 298 13.13 9.13 -0.24
N ALA A 299 12.13 8.87 -1.09
CA ALA A 299 12.00 9.53 -2.37
C ALA A 299 11.78 11.05 -2.24
N GLY A 300 10.99 11.48 -1.26
CA GLY A 300 10.83 12.90 -0.91
C GLY A 300 12.13 13.52 -0.42
N GLY A 301 12.87 12.82 0.47
CA GLY A 301 14.16 13.26 0.96
C GLY A 301 15.19 13.42 -0.16
N MET A 302 15.27 12.45 -1.10
CA MET A 302 16.15 12.54 -2.27
C MET A 302 15.80 13.73 -3.17
N ALA A 303 14.51 14.01 -3.37
CA ALA A 303 14.08 15.18 -4.14
C ALA A 303 14.46 16.50 -3.47
N GLY A 304 14.47 16.54 -2.14
CA GLY A 304 14.81 17.74 -1.35
C GLY A 304 16.27 17.89 -0.98
N ARG A 305 17.18 16.97 -1.37
CA ARG A 305 18.60 16.94 -0.94
C ARG A 305 19.38 18.24 -1.19
N GLY A 306 19.08 18.93 -2.29
CA GLY A 306 19.72 20.21 -2.63
C GLY A 306 19.30 21.41 -1.75
N LEU A 307 18.31 21.26 -0.86
CA LEU A 307 17.77 22.31 0.00
C LEU A 307 18.37 22.33 1.42
N GLY A 308 19.44 21.57 1.64
CA GLY A 308 20.06 21.41 2.95
C GLY A 308 19.25 20.51 3.89
N VAL A 309 19.78 20.26 5.09
CA VAL A 309 19.22 19.27 6.04
C VAL A 309 17.74 19.50 6.37
N ALA A 310 17.34 20.76 6.63
CA ALA A 310 15.96 21.07 6.96
C ALA A 310 15.01 20.88 5.76
N GLY A 311 15.45 21.29 4.56
CA GLY A 311 14.68 21.11 3.33
C GLY A 311 14.49 19.64 2.97
N GLN A 312 15.55 18.84 3.07
CA GLN A 312 15.53 17.39 2.85
C GLN A 312 14.61 16.68 3.85
N ALA A 313 14.69 17.03 5.15
CA ALA A 313 13.83 16.46 6.18
C ALA A 313 12.35 16.82 5.96
N LEU A 314 12.06 18.06 5.58
CA LEU A 314 10.70 18.50 5.26
C LEU A 314 10.15 17.77 4.02
N ALA A 315 10.95 17.64 2.96
CA ALA A 315 10.56 16.91 1.75
C ALA A 315 10.31 15.42 2.03
N ALA A 316 11.12 14.78 2.88
CA ALA A 316 10.90 13.41 3.35
C ALA A 316 9.60 13.28 4.15
N ALA A 317 9.31 14.22 5.04
CA ALA A 317 8.07 14.24 5.82
C ALA A 317 6.84 14.43 4.91
N ILE A 318 6.90 15.33 3.93
CA ILE A 318 5.84 15.56 2.94
C ILE A 318 5.58 14.28 2.14
N GLY A 319 6.63 13.62 1.65
CA GLY A 319 6.49 12.36 0.92
C GLY A 319 5.83 11.27 1.79
N GLY A 320 6.35 11.08 3.01
CA GLY A 320 5.87 10.08 3.94
C GLY A 320 4.43 10.28 4.38
N VAL A 321 4.03 11.52 4.71
CA VAL A 321 2.64 11.83 5.12
C VAL A 321 1.71 11.84 3.91
N GLY A 322 2.15 12.45 2.80
CA GLY A 322 1.35 12.62 1.59
C GLY A 322 0.81 11.31 1.05
N ILE A 323 1.63 10.26 1.02
CA ILE A 323 1.23 8.98 0.42
C ILE A 323 0.20 8.19 1.27
N PHE A 324 0.16 8.38 2.59
CA PHE A 324 -0.78 7.69 3.47
C PHE A 324 -2.10 8.44 3.68
N LEU A 325 -2.08 9.77 3.54
CA LEU A 325 -3.21 10.64 3.86
C LEU A 325 -4.49 10.31 3.04
N PRO A 326 -4.45 10.10 1.72
CA PRO A 326 -5.65 9.78 0.96
C PRO A 326 -6.26 8.45 1.41
N GLY A 327 -5.44 7.43 1.72
CA GLY A 327 -5.91 6.15 2.24
C GLY A 327 -6.66 6.27 3.57
N LEU A 328 -6.20 7.14 4.47
CA LEU A 328 -6.88 7.43 5.73
C LEU A 328 -8.25 8.09 5.50
N LEU A 329 -8.31 9.11 4.65
CA LEU A 329 -9.54 9.81 4.32
C LEU A 329 -10.58 8.89 3.69
N LEU A 330 -10.12 7.98 2.81
CA LEU A 330 -10.97 6.96 2.21
C LEU A 330 -11.51 5.97 3.24
N ILE A 331 -10.72 5.53 4.20
CA ILE A 331 -11.23 4.69 5.30
C ILE A 331 -12.29 5.44 6.11
N TYR A 332 -12.08 6.70 6.44
CA TYR A 332 -13.09 7.47 7.18
C TYR A 332 -14.40 7.67 6.40
N PHE A 333 -14.33 7.71 5.07
CA PHE A 333 -15.49 7.81 4.20
C PHE A 333 -16.18 6.46 4.02
N VAL A 334 -15.43 5.39 3.71
CA VAL A 334 -15.99 4.11 3.25
C VAL A 334 -16.33 3.17 4.39
N TYR A 335 -15.57 3.19 5.49
CA TYR A 335 -15.81 2.28 6.62
C TYR A 335 -17.26 2.29 7.13
N PRO A 336 -17.92 3.45 7.33
CA PRO A 336 -19.33 3.48 7.73
C PRO A 336 -20.32 2.95 6.68
N LEU A 337 -19.89 2.88 5.41
CA LEU A 337 -20.73 2.46 4.27
C LEU A 337 -20.47 1.01 3.85
N TRP A 338 -19.54 0.32 4.53
CA TRP A 338 -19.04 -0.97 4.07
C TRP A 338 -20.13 -2.02 3.91
N GLU A 339 -21.05 -2.13 4.86
CA GLU A 339 -22.15 -3.11 4.84
C GLU A 339 -23.03 -2.98 3.59
N ASP A 340 -23.21 -1.76 3.09
CA ASP A 340 -23.97 -1.48 1.89
C ASP A 340 -23.14 -1.66 0.63
N LEU A 341 -21.88 -1.19 0.64
CA LEU A 341 -20.97 -1.24 -0.53
C LEU A 341 -20.60 -2.67 -0.94
N LYS A 342 -20.42 -3.58 0.02
CA LYS A 342 -20.07 -4.98 -0.28
C LYS A 342 -21.15 -5.71 -1.09
N ARG A 343 -22.39 -5.19 -1.09
CA ARG A 343 -23.54 -5.74 -1.86
C ARG A 343 -23.57 -5.23 -3.30
N ILE A 344 -22.90 -4.12 -3.61
CA ILE A 344 -22.92 -3.52 -4.95
C ILE A 344 -22.00 -4.29 -5.89
N ARG A 345 -22.60 -5.05 -6.80
CA ARG A 345 -21.86 -5.87 -7.79
C ARG A 345 -20.98 -5.02 -8.71
N ALA A 346 -21.46 -3.85 -9.12
CA ALA A 346 -20.70 -2.94 -9.98
C ALA A 346 -19.34 -2.55 -9.41
N VAL A 347 -19.25 -2.33 -8.09
CA VAL A 347 -17.98 -2.02 -7.41
C VAL A 347 -17.00 -3.18 -7.56
N ARG A 348 -17.43 -4.42 -7.31
CA ARG A 348 -16.58 -5.61 -7.43
C ARG A 348 -16.09 -5.85 -8.87
N LEU A 349 -16.97 -5.64 -9.85
CA LEU A 349 -16.63 -5.80 -11.27
C LEU A 349 -15.64 -4.75 -11.74
N SER A 350 -15.86 -3.48 -11.41
CA SER A 350 -14.94 -2.40 -11.74
C SER A 350 -13.54 -2.67 -11.15
N LEU A 351 -13.47 -3.05 -9.87
CA LEU A 351 -12.21 -3.36 -9.20
C LEU A 351 -11.47 -4.56 -9.79
N ARG A 352 -12.20 -5.54 -10.34
CA ARG A 352 -11.59 -6.65 -11.06
C ARG A 352 -10.80 -6.17 -12.28
N GLY A 353 -11.38 -5.25 -13.07
CA GLY A 353 -10.71 -4.65 -14.22
C GLY A 353 -9.53 -3.75 -13.82
N VAL A 354 -9.73 -2.91 -12.80
CA VAL A 354 -8.66 -2.06 -12.23
C VAL A 354 -7.48 -2.91 -11.75
N ASN A 355 -7.72 -3.99 -11.02
CA ASN A 355 -6.66 -4.87 -10.53
C ASN A 355 -5.92 -5.60 -11.66
N ALA A 356 -6.61 -6.00 -12.72
CA ALA A 356 -5.98 -6.61 -13.89
C ALA A 356 -5.03 -5.62 -14.59
N VAL A 357 -5.48 -4.38 -14.81
CA VAL A 357 -4.65 -3.29 -15.33
C VAL A 357 -3.45 -3.03 -14.43
N ALA A 358 -3.67 -2.93 -13.13
CA ALA A 358 -2.60 -2.74 -12.15
C ALA A 358 -1.51 -3.83 -12.22
N GLY A 359 -1.92 -5.08 -12.43
CA GLY A 359 -1.00 -6.19 -12.69
C GLY A 359 -0.13 -5.97 -13.93
N GLY A 360 -0.70 -5.43 -15.00
CA GLY A 360 0.04 -5.07 -16.23
C GLY A 360 1.04 -3.92 -16.01
N LEU A 361 0.66 -2.92 -15.20
CA LEU A 361 1.56 -1.80 -14.84
C LEU A 361 2.80 -2.29 -14.08
N ILE A 362 2.64 -3.24 -13.14
CA ILE A 362 3.79 -3.82 -12.44
C ILE A 362 4.64 -4.67 -13.39
N ALA A 363 4.01 -5.45 -14.26
CA ALA A 363 4.73 -6.30 -15.20
C ALA A 363 5.63 -5.48 -16.14
N VAL A 364 5.11 -4.38 -16.70
CA VAL A 364 5.92 -3.50 -17.54
C VAL A 364 7.04 -2.82 -16.76
N SER A 365 6.80 -2.45 -15.51
CA SER A 365 7.84 -1.85 -14.67
C SER A 365 8.97 -2.82 -14.35
N ALA A 366 8.65 -4.08 -14.10
CA ALA A 366 9.68 -5.11 -13.92
C ALA A 366 10.61 -5.17 -15.13
N VAL A 367 10.05 -5.11 -16.35
CA VAL A 367 10.83 -5.12 -17.60
C VAL A 367 11.67 -3.84 -17.75
N MET A 368 11.05 -2.67 -17.53
CA MET A 368 11.73 -1.37 -17.68
C MET A 368 12.88 -1.20 -16.68
N LEU A 369 12.64 -1.58 -15.42
CA LEU A 369 13.64 -1.47 -14.36
C LEU A 369 14.75 -2.54 -14.52
N ALA A 370 14.43 -3.73 -15.01
CA ALA A 370 15.45 -4.72 -15.37
C ALA A 370 16.39 -4.19 -16.47
N SER A 371 15.83 -3.50 -17.46
CA SER A 371 16.65 -2.90 -18.53
C SER A 371 17.54 -1.75 -18.04
N SER A 372 17.16 -1.04 -16.97
CA SER A 372 17.93 0.09 -16.41
C SER A 372 19.15 -0.34 -15.59
N VAL A 373 19.14 -1.54 -15.03
CA VAL A 373 20.29 -2.09 -14.26
C VAL A 373 21.42 -2.58 -15.19
N GLY A 374 21.12 -2.77 -16.47
CA GLY A 374 22.07 -3.21 -17.49
C GLY A 374 22.18 -4.73 -17.62
N PRO A 375 22.68 -5.23 -18.77
CA PRO A 375 22.69 -6.63 -19.13
C PRO A 375 23.90 -7.42 -18.58
N ALA A 376 24.64 -6.86 -17.59
CA ALA A 376 25.78 -7.56 -17.01
C ALA A 376 25.37 -8.92 -16.46
N PRO A 377 26.10 -10.03 -16.76
CA PRO A 377 25.74 -11.38 -16.32
C PRO A 377 25.53 -11.49 -14.80
N GLY A 378 26.35 -10.77 -14.01
CA GLY A 378 26.22 -10.72 -12.54
C GLY A 378 24.90 -10.08 -12.08
N HIS A 379 24.46 -9.00 -12.73
CA HIS A 379 23.17 -8.37 -12.42
C HIS A 379 22.00 -9.30 -12.74
N LEU A 380 22.02 -9.92 -13.92
CA LEU A 380 20.98 -10.88 -14.34
C LEU A 380 20.92 -12.09 -13.40
N ALA A 381 22.08 -12.60 -12.98
CA ALA A 381 22.17 -13.67 -12.00
C ALA A 381 21.56 -13.28 -10.64
N LEU A 382 21.86 -12.06 -10.14
CA LEU A 382 21.29 -11.55 -8.88
C LEU A 382 19.77 -11.36 -8.97
N ILE A 383 19.26 -10.81 -10.07
CA ILE A 383 17.82 -10.66 -10.34
C ILE A 383 17.14 -12.03 -10.31
N ALA A 384 17.68 -13.00 -11.07
CA ALA A 384 17.13 -14.34 -11.17
C ALA A 384 17.20 -15.10 -9.83
N THR A 385 18.33 -15.00 -9.12
CA THR A 385 18.51 -15.62 -7.80
C THR A 385 17.53 -15.03 -6.79
N THR A 386 17.40 -13.71 -6.74
CA THR A 386 16.45 -13.05 -5.81
C THR A 386 15.01 -13.47 -6.08
N ALA A 387 14.57 -13.42 -7.34
CA ALA A 387 13.24 -13.88 -7.73
C ALA A 387 13.07 -15.37 -7.43
N GLY A 388 14.04 -16.21 -7.77
CA GLY A 388 14.01 -17.65 -7.49
C GLY A 388 13.92 -17.98 -6.00
N LEU A 389 14.73 -17.33 -5.15
CA LEU A 389 14.66 -17.50 -3.70
C LEU A 389 13.26 -17.15 -3.18
N LEU A 390 12.65 -16.07 -3.66
CA LEU A 390 11.31 -15.66 -3.24
C LEU A 390 10.21 -16.62 -3.72
N PHE A 391 10.39 -17.28 -4.89
CA PHE A 391 9.43 -18.24 -5.39
C PHE A 391 9.52 -19.62 -4.74
N PHE A 392 10.74 -20.09 -4.48
CA PHE A 392 11.00 -21.47 -4.09
C PHE A 392 11.41 -21.67 -2.65
N THR A 393 11.66 -20.56 -1.92
CA THR A 393 12.11 -20.61 -0.52
C THR A 393 11.31 -19.67 0.36
N HIS A 394 11.57 -19.72 1.67
CA HIS A 394 10.99 -18.81 2.67
C HIS A 394 12.04 -17.82 3.21
N VAL A 395 13.09 -17.55 2.43
CA VAL A 395 14.11 -16.57 2.83
C VAL A 395 13.44 -15.17 2.94
N PRO A 396 13.50 -14.55 4.11
CA PRO A 396 12.86 -13.25 4.30
C PRO A 396 13.63 -12.13 3.55
N PRO A 397 12.93 -11.16 2.95
CA PRO A 397 13.54 -10.05 2.23
C PRO A 397 14.65 -9.30 2.99
N PRO A 398 14.55 -9.06 4.32
CA PRO A 398 15.64 -8.43 5.08
C PRO A 398 16.99 -9.13 4.97
N LEU A 399 17.00 -10.46 4.97
CA LEU A 399 18.25 -11.23 4.82
C LEU A 399 18.86 -11.05 3.43
N MET A 400 18.03 -10.95 2.39
CA MET A 400 18.51 -10.72 1.02
C MET A 400 19.13 -9.32 0.90
N VAL A 401 18.49 -8.30 1.48
CA VAL A 401 19.02 -6.93 1.48
C VAL A 401 20.31 -6.85 2.29
N ALA A 402 20.35 -7.48 3.48
CA ALA A 402 21.56 -7.53 4.30
C ALA A 402 22.71 -8.26 3.58
N ALA A 403 22.42 -9.39 2.90
CA ALA A 403 23.41 -10.12 2.12
C ALA A 403 23.93 -9.30 0.93
N ALA A 404 23.07 -8.50 0.26
CA ALA A 404 23.51 -7.63 -0.82
C ALA A 404 24.43 -6.49 -0.34
N LEU A 405 24.08 -5.86 0.79
CA LEU A 405 24.91 -4.82 1.41
C LEU A 405 26.27 -5.39 1.87
N ALA A 406 26.25 -6.54 2.53
CA ALA A 406 27.48 -7.21 2.95
C ALA A 406 28.35 -7.67 1.75
N GLY A 407 27.70 -8.22 0.72
CA GLY A 407 28.38 -8.64 -0.51
C GLY A 407 29.03 -7.47 -1.25
N GLY A 408 28.41 -6.30 -1.25
CA GLY A 408 28.96 -5.09 -1.84
C GLY A 408 30.24 -4.60 -1.13
N VAL A 409 30.33 -4.80 0.19
CA VAL A 409 31.52 -4.41 0.97
C VAL A 409 32.66 -5.44 0.82
N LEU A 410 32.32 -6.73 0.64
CA LEU A 410 33.28 -7.83 0.66
C LEU A 410 33.85 -8.20 -0.71
N LEU A 411 33.16 -7.88 -1.82
CA LEU A 411 33.49 -8.23 -3.20
C LEU A 411 33.84 -7.00 -4.04
#